data_640048ee2f806bce574a025c6a462e92
#
_entry.id   640048ee2f806bce574a025c6a462e92
#
_cell.length_a   1.000
_cell.length_b   1.000
_cell.length_c   1.000
_cell.angle_alpha   90.00
_cell.angle_beta   90.00
_cell.angle_gamma   90.00
#
_symmetry.space_group_name_H-M   'P 1'
#
loop_
_entity.id
_entity.type
_entity.pdbx_description
1 polymer ?
#
loop_
_entity_poly.entity_id
_entity_poly.type
_entity_poly.pdbx_seq_one_letter_code
_entity_poly.pdbx_strand_id
1 'polypeptide(L)'
;MGLDPETEFFSGLIELQYGKKVEKKLEKISGNVSWAKGWPKKDESFWNGEAFMWQHKISKEKRELIGKELRFLSGGKLSRREYSGGKNLDLGCGAYSYILSVGLDFSEKMLQFNQNCVEKVKGNLEGRLPIEDKRFDSVTAVFVLNYVKNYELLLNEIKRVLKGKGIFVAVLSGLEINSWQKQKELNSFSGKEWKEILEKYGFKVKFYEREGVWFFRCGMK
;
A
#
# COMPACT_ATOMS: atom_id res chain seq x y z
N MET A 1 -33.52 15.75 -12.82
CA MET A 1 -32.13 15.65 -13.31
C MET A 1 -31.48 14.45 -12.63
N GLY A 2 -30.92 13.50 -13.39
CA GLY A 2 -30.14 12.41 -12.83
C GLY A 2 -28.80 12.92 -12.31
N LEU A 3 -28.18 12.19 -11.37
CA LEU A 3 -26.81 12.46 -10.94
C LEU A 3 -25.86 12.26 -12.15
N ASP A 4 -24.75 13.01 -12.19
CA ASP A 4 -23.71 12.74 -13.17
C ASP A 4 -23.08 11.35 -12.90
N PRO A 5 -22.49 10.69 -13.92
CA PRO A 5 -22.00 9.32 -13.78
C PRO A 5 -20.97 9.13 -12.68
N GLU A 6 -20.11 10.11 -12.43
CA GLU A 6 -19.08 10.02 -11.37
C GLU A 6 -19.72 10.05 -9.99
N THR A 7 -20.64 10.96 -9.73
CA THR A 7 -21.39 11.05 -8.48
C THR A 7 -22.25 9.79 -8.26
N GLU A 8 -22.88 9.27 -9.31
CA GLU A 8 -23.66 8.04 -9.22
C GLU A 8 -22.77 6.83 -8.90
N PHE A 9 -21.60 6.72 -9.53
CA PHE A 9 -20.64 5.66 -9.27
C PHE A 9 -20.12 5.71 -7.84
N PHE A 10 -19.81 6.91 -7.34
CA PHE A 10 -19.40 7.13 -5.95
C PHE A 10 -20.46 6.69 -4.95
N SER A 11 -21.69 7.15 -5.14
CA SER A 11 -22.80 6.75 -4.29
C SER A 11 -22.96 5.24 -4.24
N GLY A 12 -22.83 4.58 -5.38
CA GLY A 12 -22.88 3.13 -5.47
C GLY A 12 -21.71 2.42 -4.77
N LEU A 13 -20.48 2.97 -4.82
CA LEU A 13 -19.36 2.41 -4.06
C LEU A 13 -19.62 2.46 -2.55
N ILE A 14 -20.21 3.56 -2.06
CA ILE A 14 -20.63 3.67 -0.65
C ILE A 14 -21.70 2.62 -0.34
N GLU A 15 -22.72 2.49 -1.17
CA GLU A 15 -23.77 1.50 -0.98
C GLU A 15 -23.22 0.07 -0.94
N LEU A 16 -22.23 -0.25 -1.79
CA LEU A 16 -21.56 -1.55 -1.82
C LEU A 16 -20.84 -1.85 -0.50
N GLN A 17 -20.19 -0.85 0.12
CA GLN A 17 -19.53 -1.01 1.42
C GLN A 17 -20.51 -1.34 2.55
N TYR A 18 -21.76 -0.88 2.44
CA TYR A 18 -22.84 -1.22 3.38
C TYR A 18 -23.60 -2.51 2.97
N GLY A 19 -23.02 -3.32 2.09
CA GLY A 19 -23.54 -4.64 1.75
C GLY A 19 -24.72 -4.66 0.76
N LYS A 20 -24.99 -3.52 0.08
CA LYS A 20 -25.99 -3.50 -0.98
C LYS A 20 -25.45 -4.18 -2.25
N LYS A 21 -26.31 -4.94 -2.92
CA LYS A 21 -25.97 -5.65 -4.18
C LYS A 21 -26.07 -4.70 -5.39
N VAL A 22 -25.09 -3.85 -5.57
CA VAL A 22 -25.07 -2.82 -6.64
C VAL A 22 -23.96 -3.04 -7.67
N GLU A 23 -23.21 -4.14 -7.60
CA GLU A 23 -22.04 -4.42 -8.44
C GLU A 23 -22.33 -4.30 -9.93
N LYS A 24 -23.40 -4.95 -10.42
CA LYS A 24 -23.79 -4.91 -11.85
C LYS A 24 -24.14 -3.49 -12.33
N LYS A 25 -24.75 -2.70 -11.45
CA LYS A 25 -25.04 -1.28 -11.73
C LYS A 25 -23.75 -0.49 -11.84
N LEU A 26 -22.81 -0.68 -10.90
CA LEU A 26 -21.51 -0.03 -10.89
C LEU A 26 -20.65 -0.42 -12.10
N GLU A 27 -20.62 -1.69 -12.49
CA GLU A 27 -19.93 -2.14 -13.71
C GLU A 27 -20.42 -1.36 -14.94
N LYS A 28 -21.73 -1.16 -15.09
CA LYS A 28 -22.31 -0.42 -16.20
C LYS A 28 -21.95 1.07 -16.16
N ILE A 29 -22.04 1.70 -14.99
CA ILE A 29 -21.75 3.14 -14.81
C ILE A 29 -20.25 3.41 -15.00
N SER A 30 -19.38 2.50 -14.56
CA SER A 30 -17.91 2.64 -14.63
C SER A 30 -17.41 2.93 -16.04
N GLY A 31 -18.11 2.47 -17.08
CA GLY A 31 -17.77 2.76 -18.49
C GLY A 31 -17.81 4.25 -18.84
N ASN A 32 -18.60 5.04 -18.12
CA ASN A 32 -18.78 6.48 -18.32
C ASN A 32 -17.94 7.34 -17.36
N VAL A 33 -17.15 6.70 -16.48
CA VAL A 33 -16.28 7.38 -15.51
C VAL A 33 -14.83 7.10 -15.88
N SER A 34 -14.08 8.12 -16.29
CA SER A 34 -12.75 7.97 -16.90
C SER A 34 -11.77 7.14 -16.05
N TRP A 35 -11.69 7.41 -14.75
CA TRP A 35 -10.81 6.73 -13.81
C TRP A 35 -11.34 5.37 -13.32
N ALA A 36 -12.61 5.05 -13.55
CA ALA A 36 -13.25 3.79 -13.14
C ALA A 36 -13.46 2.81 -14.31
N LYS A 37 -13.08 3.19 -15.52
CA LYS A 37 -13.33 2.37 -16.73
C LYS A 37 -12.70 0.99 -16.61
N GLY A 38 -13.56 -0.04 -16.66
CA GLY A 38 -13.16 -1.45 -16.50
C GLY A 38 -13.22 -1.99 -15.06
N TRP A 39 -13.75 -1.19 -14.11
CA TRP A 39 -14.01 -1.65 -12.74
C TRP A 39 -15.05 -2.82 -12.76
N PRO A 40 -14.93 -3.83 -11.89
CA PRO A 40 -13.89 -4.07 -10.88
C PRO A 40 -12.69 -4.89 -11.42
N LYS A 41 -12.69 -5.25 -12.71
CA LYS A 41 -11.72 -6.20 -13.30
C LYS A 41 -10.34 -5.58 -13.49
N LYS A 42 -10.31 -4.33 -14.00
CA LYS A 42 -9.05 -3.59 -14.19
C LYS A 42 -8.51 -3.12 -12.84
N ASP A 43 -7.30 -3.51 -12.51
CA ASP A 43 -6.71 -3.24 -11.19
C ASP A 43 -6.61 -1.75 -10.86
N GLU A 44 -6.15 -0.91 -11.79
CA GLU A 44 -6.09 0.53 -11.57
C GLU A 44 -7.47 1.12 -11.23
N SER A 45 -8.51 0.71 -11.98
CA SER A 45 -9.88 1.18 -11.74
C SER A 45 -10.45 0.65 -10.43
N PHE A 46 -10.12 -0.59 -10.07
CA PHE A 46 -10.48 -1.16 -8.78
C PHE A 46 -9.89 -0.34 -7.63
N TRP A 47 -8.55 -0.13 -7.63
CA TRP A 47 -7.88 0.61 -6.58
C TRP A 47 -8.22 2.10 -6.57
N ASN A 48 -8.54 2.70 -7.73
CA ASN A 48 -9.10 4.05 -7.78
C ASN A 48 -10.43 4.14 -7.01
N GLY A 49 -11.32 3.16 -7.16
CA GLY A 49 -12.58 3.07 -6.39
C GLY A 49 -12.33 2.87 -4.90
N GLU A 50 -11.36 2.02 -4.52
CA GLU A 50 -11.00 1.75 -3.14
C GLU A 50 -10.43 2.99 -2.41
N ALA A 51 -9.83 3.94 -3.12
CA ALA A 51 -9.19 5.12 -2.54
C ALA A 51 -10.13 5.93 -1.64
N PHE A 52 -11.40 6.03 -2.01
CA PHE A 52 -12.39 6.79 -1.26
C PHE A 52 -12.76 6.17 0.09
N MET A 53 -12.72 4.84 0.15
CA MET A 53 -13.10 4.09 1.34
C MET A 53 -11.90 3.70 2.21
N TRP A 54 -10.66 3.89 1.69
CA TRP A 54 -9.45 3.40 2.34
C TRP A 54 -9.28 3.89 3.77
N GLN A 55 -9.58 5.18 4.01
CA GLN A 55 -9.45 5.79 5.34
C GLN A 55 -10.38 5.18 6.39
N HIS A 56 -11.48 4.54 5.97
CA HIS A 56 -12.47 3.96 6.86
C HIS A 56 -12.26 2.45 7.11
N LYS A 57 -11.38 1.79 6.33
CA LYS A 57 -11.15 0.35 6.44
C LYS A 57 -10.25 -0.05 7.60
N ILE A 58 -9.43 0.87 8.09
CA ILE A 58 -8.50 0.62 9.18
C ILE A 58 -8.81 1.59 10.30
N SER A 59 -9.06 1.06 11.52
CA SER A 59 -9.38 1.88 12.67
C SER A 59 -8.27 2.88 13.02
N LYS A 60 -8.60 3.95 13.69
CA LYS A 60 -7.65 4.96 14.12
C LYS A 60 -6.55 4.36 15.00
N GLU A 61 -6.94 3.49 15.94
CA GLU A 61 -6.03 2.82 16.88
C GLU A 61 -5.04 1.94 16.13
N LYS A 62 -5.50 1.17 15.14
CA LYS A 62 -4.64 0.33 14.31
C LYS A 62 -3.69 1.17 13.44
N ARG A 63 -4.14 2.31 12.92
CA ARG A 63 -3.27 3.26 12.20
C ARG A 63 -2.19 3.84 13.11
N GLU A 64 -2.53 4.20 14.34
CA GLU A 64 -1.59 4.71 15.33
C GLU A 64 -0.57 3.64 15.74
N LEU A 65 -1.01 2.41 15.96
CA LEU A 65 -0.15 1.26 16.23
C LEU A 65 0.87 1.07 15.11
N ILE A 66 0.40 0.95 13.86
CA ILE A 66 1.28 0.75 12.70
C ILE A 66 2.28 1.91 12.58
N GLY A 67 1.81 3.14 12.67
CA GLY A 67 2.68 4.31 12.58
C GLY A 67 3.74 4.37 13.70
N LYS A 68 3.41 3.93 14.91
CA LYS A 68 4.37 3.81 16.04
C LYS A 68 5.41 2.74 15.75
N GLU A 69 4.98 1.56 15.31
CA GLU A 69 5.87 0.45 15.00
C GLU A 69 6.82 0.79 13.83
N LEU A 70 6.31 1.42 12.76
CA LEU A 70 7.14 1.84 11.64
C LEU A 70 8.25 2.81 12.07
N ARG A 71 7.95 3.79 12.92
CA ARG A 71 8.96 4.71 13.48
C ARG A 71 10.00 3.98 14.31
N PHE A 72 9.58 3.04 15.15
CA PHE A 72 10.49 2.24 15.96
C PHE A 72 11.38 1.35 15.08
N LEU A 73 10.81 0.64 14.12
CA LEU A 73 11.53 -0.31 13.25
C LEU A 73 12.50 0.39 12.30
N SER A 74 12.21 1.62 11.89
CA SER A 74 13.11 2.45 11.08
C SER A 74 14.30 3.02 11.89
N GLY A 75 14.39 2.69 13.19
CA GLY A 75 15.49 3.11 14.05
C GLY A 75 15.41 4.57 14.50
N GLY A 76 14.20 5.11 14.63
CA GLY A 76 13.96 6.49 15.06
C GLY A 76 14.34 7.56 14.02
N LYS A 77 14.82 7.13 12.84
CA LYS A 77 15.23 8.03 11.75
C LYS A 77 14.05 8.77 11.11
N LEU A 78 12.81 8.34 11.38
CA LEU A 78 11.58 8.89 10.83
C LEU A 78 10.82 9.62 11.93
N SER A 79 11.11 10.90 12.15
CA SER A 79 10.38 11.71 13.12
C SER A 79 9.05 12.20 12.56
N ARG A 80 8.10 12.51 13.45
CA ARG A 80 6.76 13.01 13.09
C ARG A 80 6.78 14.42 12.47
N ARG A 81 7.87 15.18 12.62
CA ARG A 81 7.87 16.64 12.38
C ARG A 81 8.94 17.16 11.43
N GLU A 82 9.99 16.38 11.14
CA GLU A 82 11.08 16.90 10.35
C GLU A 82 11.51 15.88 9.27
N TYR A 83 11.43 16.33 8.03
CA TYR A 83 11.99 15.63 6.86
C TYR A 83 13.54 15.58 6.90
N SER A 84 14.13 16.20 7.93
CA SER A 84 15.59 16.29 8.15
C SER A 84 16.23 14.99 8.66
N GLY A 85 15.44 14.01 9.13
CA GLY A 85 15.94 12.80 9.78
C GLY A 85 16.15 11.58 8.88
N GLY A 86 15.81 11.64 7.60
CA GLY A 86 15.93 10.50 6.65
C GLY A 86 14.73 10.41 5.72
N LYS A 87 14.99 10.00 4.47
CA LYS A 87 13.94 9.87 3.45
C LYS A 87 13.34 8.48 3.48
N ASN A 88 12.02 8.39 3.61
CA ASN A 88 11.26 7.14 3.44
C ASN A 88 10.58 7.09 2.09
N LEU A 89 10.62 5.94 1.43
CA LEU A 89 9.77 5.59 0.30
C LEU A 89 8.66 4.66 0.78
N ASP A 90 7.40 5.03 0.54
CA ASP A 90 6.24 4.20 0.86
C ASP A 90 5.68 3.58 -0.43
N LEU A 91 5.88 2.28 -0.59
CA LEU A 91 5.50 1.51 -1.77
C LEU A 91 4.04 1.06 -1.67
N GLY A 92 3.26 1.31 -2.74
CA GLY A 92 1.83 1.08 -2.72
C GLY A 92 1.18 1.88 -1.58
N CYS A 93 1.54 3.16 -1.48
CA CYS A 93 1.22 4.01 -0.33
C CYS A 93 -0.29 4.20 -0.10
N GLY A 94 -1.11 3.84 -1.08
CA GLY A 94 -2.55 4.00 -1.01
C GLY A 94 -2.99 5.44 -0.72
N ALA A 95 -4.19 5.59 -0.19
CA ALA A 95 -4.72 6.90 0.21
C ALA A 95 -4.24 7.36 1.60
N TYR A 96 -3.35 6.60 2.26
CA TYR A 96 -2.86 6.95 3.59
C TYR A 96 -1.49 6.33 3.87
N SER A 97 -0.45 7.16 3.97
CA SER A 97 0.86 6.75 4.49
C SER A 97 0.90 6.90 6.01
N TYR A 98 1.39 5.88 6.70
CA TYR A 98 1.42 5.82 8.18
C TYR A 98 2.52 6.69 8.79
N ILE A 99 3.49 7.09 7.98
CA ILE A 99 4.58 8.00 8.30
C ILE A 99 4.80 8.94 7.12
N LEU A 100 5.43 10.08 7.36
CA LEU A 100 5.74 11.05 6.31
C LEU A 100 6.71 10.44 5.29
N SER A 101 6.36 10.42 4.01
CA SER A 101 7.06 9.64 2.98
C SER A 101 7.02 10.30 1.60
N VAL A 102 7.94 9.88 0.72
CA VAL A 102 7.68 9.88 -0.71
C VAL A 102 6.76 8.71 -0.99
N GLY A 103 5.55 8.94 -1.47
CA GLY A 103 4.58 7.90 -1.74
C GLY A 103 4.62 7.45 -3.19
N LEU A 104 4.69 6.14 -3.43
CA LEU A 104 4.59 5.56 -4.76
C LEU A 104 3.35 4.66 -4.82
N ASP A 105 2.49 4.92 -5.80
CA ASP A 105 1.32 4.10 -6.09
C ASP A 105 0.99 4.17 -7.59
N PHE A 106 0.35 3.15 -8.15
CA PHE A 106 -0.08 3.20 -9.54
C PHE A 106 -1.48 3.81 -9.71
N SER A 107 -2.28 3.84 -8.63
CA SER A 107 -3.59 4.47 -8.58
C SER A 107 -3.46 5.98 -8.35
N GLU A 108 -3.93 6.74 -9.33
CA GLU A 108 -3.93 8.21 -9.25
C GLU A 108 -4.82 8.72 -8.12
N LYS A 109 -5.98 8.08 -7.91
CA LYS A 109 -6.90 8.46 -6.83
C LYS A 109 -6.32 8.16 -5.45
N MET A 110 -5.60 7.05 -5.27
CA MET A 110 -4.85 6.77 -4.05
C MET A 110 -3.86 7.89 -3.75
N LEU A 111 -3.02 8.25 -4.71
CA LEU A 111 -2.07 9.35 -4.55
C LEU A 111 -2.77 10.69 -4.27
N GLN A 112 -3.88 10.99 -4.95
CA GLN A 112 -4.61 12.24 -4.76
C GLN A 112 -5.07 12.41 -3.31
N PHE A 113 -5.60 11.34 -2.69
CA PHE A 113 -6.14 11.38 -1.32
C PHE A 113 -5.07 11.28 -0.23
N ASN A 114 -3.87 10.81 -0.53
CA ASN A 114 -2.83 10.66 0.47
C ASN A 114 -2.22 12.02 0.86
N GLN A 115 -2.53 12.48 2.07
CA GLN A 115 -2.05 13.76 2.61
C GLN A 115 -0.71 13.62 3.36
N ASN A 116 -0.25 12.39 3.64
CA ASN A 116 1.00 12.15 4.35
C ASN A 116 2.20 11.93 3.41
N CYS A 117 2.00 12.10 2.11
CA CYS A 117 3.08 12.10 1.13
C CYS A 117 3.58 13.52 0.87
N VAL A 118 4.87 13.73 1.05
CA VAL A 118 5.57 14.99 0.72
C VAL A 118 5.87 15.09 -0.78
N GLU A 119 6.04 13.95 -1.42
CA GLU A 119 6.21 13.78 -2.86
C GLU A 119 5.37 12.59 -3.29
N LYS A 120 4.67 12.68 -4.41
CA LYS A 120 3.81 11.63 -4.96
C LYS A 120 4.35 11.17 -6.30
N VAL A 121 4.64 9.88 -6.41
CA VAL A 121 5.20 9.26 -7.60
C VAL A 121 4.21 8.23 -8.15
N LYS A 122 3.72 8.43 -9.37
CA LYS A 122 2.93 7.40 -10.05
C LYS A 122 3.87 6.33 -10.58
N GLY A 123 3.68 5.06 -10.16
CA GLY A 123 4.53 3.94 -10.58
C GLY A 123 3.90 2.59 -10.28
N ASN A 124 4.27 1.59 -11.09
CA ASN A 124 3.81 0.22 -10.93
C ASN A 124 4.90 -0.61 -10.22
N LEU A 125 4.49 -1.37 -9.20
CA LEU A 125 5.38 -2.25 -8.43
C LEU A 125 5.77 -3.53 -9.19
N GLU A 126 5.10 -3.81 -10.31
CA GLU A 126 5.37 -4.97 -11.17
C GLU A 126 6.57 -4.79 -12.11
N GLY A 127 7.23 -3.63 -12.09
CA GLY A 127 8.35 -3.29 -12.95
C GLY A 127 9.43 -2.50 -12.24
N ARG A 128 10.36 -1.95 -13.03
CA ARG A 128 11.38 -1.05 -12.51
C ARG A 128 10.72 0.21 -11.96
N LEU A 129 11.05 0.55 -10.71
CA LEU A 129 10.52 1.74 -10.06
C LEU A 129 11.13 3.02 -10.68
N PRO A 130 10.33 4.07 -10.93
CA PRO A 130 10.81 5.37 -11.42
C PRO A 130 11.51 6.17 -10.31
N ILE A 131 12.47 5.54 -9.67
CA ILE A 131 13.19 6.00 -8.48
C ILE A 131 14.68 5.77 -8.71
N GLU A 132 15.51 6.75 -8.33
CA GLU A 132 16.97 6.66 -8.39
C GLU A 132 17.54 5.64 -7.39
N ASP A 133 18.72 5.14 -7.72
CA ASP A 133 19.45 4.20 -6.86
C ASP A 133 19.89 4.89 -5.55
N LYS A 134 19.88 4.14 -4.46
CA LYS A 134 20.44 4.57 -3.16
C LYS A 134 19.91 5.91 -2.65
N ARG A 135 18.66 6.22 -2.96
CA ARG A 135 18.01 7.49 -2.60
C ARG A 135 17.46 7.51 -1.17
N PHE A 136 17.03 6.34 -0.64
CA PHE A 136 16.23 6.27 0.59
C PHE A 136 16.96 5.63 1.76
N ASP A 137 16.72 6.16 2.96
CA ASP A 137 17.21 5.60 4.22
C ASP A 137 16.30 4.48 4.72
N SER A 138 15.03 4.52 4.34
CA SER A 138 14.07 3.45 4.57
C SER A 138 13.08 3.31 3.43
N VAL A 139 12.54 2.10 3.29
CA VAL A 139 11.42 1.77 2.43
C VAL A 139 10.35 1.10 3.28
N THR A 140 9.09 1.47 3.11
CA THR A 140 7.95 0.82 3.74
C THR A 140 7.02 0.23 2.68
N ALA A 141 6.38 -0.90 2.99
CA ALA A 141 5.31 -1.50 2.21
C ALA A 141 4.26 -2.03 3.20
N VAL A 142 3.12 -1.33 3.30
CA VAL A 142 2.08 -1.64 4.29
C VAL A 142 0.85 -2.20 3.59
N PHE A 143 0.56 -3.49 3.82
CA PHE A 143 -0.53 -4.25 3.20
C PHE A 143 -0.43 -4.30 1.66
N VAL A 144 0.77 -4.50 1.13
CA VAL A 144 1.07 -4.40 -0.32
C VAL A 144 1.55 -5.71 -0.91
N LEU A 145 2.49 -6.41 -0.25
CA LEU A 145 3.19 -7.55 -0.86
C LEU A 145 2.25 -8.69 -1.31
N ASN A 146 1.10 -8.83 -0.68
CA ASN A 146 0.08 -9.80 -1.06
C ASN A 146 -0.52 -9.55 -2.46
N TYR A 147 -0.42 -8.32 -2.97
CA TYR A 147 -1.02 -7.90 -4.24
C TYR A 147 0.00 -7.76 -5.38
N VAL A 148 1.27 -8.00 -5.12
CA VAL A 148 2.35 -7.87 -6.13
C VAL A 148 2.69 -9.25 -6.69
N LYS A 149 2.47 -9.45 -7.98
CA LYS A 149 2.77 -10.71 -8.67
C LYS A 149 4.28 -10.97 -8.71
N ASN A 150 5.05 -9.97 -9.12
CA ASN A 150 6.50 -10.06 -9.26
C ASN A 150 7.21 -9.54 -8.00
N TYR A 151 6.83 -10.03 -6.81
CA TYR A 151 7.44 -9.58 -5.55
C TYR A 151 8.97 -9.78 -5.54
N GLU A 152 9.50 -10.76 -6.26
CA GLU A 152 10.95 -10.99 -6.38
C GLU A 152 11.66 -9.82 -7.07
N LEU A 153 11.08 -9.31 -8.16
CA LEU A 153 11.56 -8.10 -8.82
C LEU A 153 11.48 -6.90 -7.88
N LEU A 154 10.35 -6.75 -7.19
CA LEU A 154 10.15 -5.65 -6.23
C LEU A 154 11.19 -5.69 -5.11
N LEU A 155 11.50 -6.87 -4.54
CA LEU A 155 12.53 -7.01 -3.51
C LEU A 155 13.93 -6.58 -4.00
N ASN A 156 14.26 -6.84 -5.26
CA ASN A 156 15.50 -6.35 -5.86
C ASN A 156 15.48 -4.82 -6.06
N GLU A 157 14.36 -4.25 -6.49
CA GLU A 157 14.17 -2.81 -6.63
C GLU A 157 14.26 -2.10 -5.26
N ILE A 158 13.68 -2.69 -4.21
CA ILE A 158 13.81 -2.18 -2.83
C ILE A 158 15.28 -2.09 -2.44
N LYS A 159 16.09 -3.12 -2.72
CA LYS A 159 17.54 -3.07 -2.45
C LYS A 159 18.25 -2.01 -3.27
N ARG A 160 17.85 -1.81 -4.53
CA ARG A 160 18.44 -0.81 -5.42
C ARG A 160 18.21 0.62 -4.91
N VAL A 161 16.99 0.93 -4.46
CA VAL A 161 16.64 2.28 -4.02
C VAL A 161 17.07 2.60 -2.59
N LEU A 162 17.37 1.59 -1.77
CA LEU A 162 17.89 1.74 -0.42
C LEU A 162 19.37 2.14 -0.44
N LYS A 163 19.75 3.05 0.45
CA LYS A 163 21.15 3.30 0.79
C LYS A 163 21.78 2.08 1.48
N GLY A 164 23.11 1.97 1.49
CA GLY A 164 23.81 0.78 1.98
C GLY A 164 23.49 0.33 3.42
N LYS A 165 23.06 1.25 4.30
CA LYS A 165 22.57 0.96 5.65
C LYS A 165 21.08 1.19 5.79
N GLY A 166 20.35 1.17 4.69
CA GLY A 166 18.92 1.39 4.64
C GLY A 166 18.13 0.21 5.23
N ILE A 167 16.89 0.46 5.59
CA ILE A 167 16.00 -0.51 6.21
C ILE A 167 14.74 -0.62 5.38
N PHE A 168 14.35 -1.84 5.06
CA PHE A 168 13.02 -2.14 4.54
C PHE A 168 12.11 -2.61 5.68
N VAL A 169 10.91 -2.07 5.76
CA VAL A 169 9.87 -2.53 6.69
C VAL A 169 8.64 -2.94 5.90
N ALA A 170 8.33 -4.22 5.92
CA ALA A 170 7.07 -4.74 5.42
C ALA A 170 6.07 -4.90 6.58
N VAL A 171 4.82 -4.55 6.32
CA VAL A 171 3.70 -4.78 7.23
C VAL A 171 2.60 -5.51 6.47
N LEU A 172 2.15 -6.64 7.01
CA LEU A 172 1.09 -7.45 6.43
C LEU A 172 0.01 -7.74 7.49
N SER A 173 -1.17 -8.10 7.05
CA SER A 173 -2.23 -8.56 7.94
C SER A 173 -2.29 -10.07 7.94
N GLY A 174 -2.31 -10.69 9.12
CA GLY A 174 -2.66 -12.10 9.30
C GLY A 174 -4.17 -12.33 9.23
N LEU A 175 -4.95 -11.25 9.22
CA LEU A 175 -6.40 -11.28 9.15
C LEU A 175 -6.88 -10.73 7.80
N GLU A 176 -8.00 -11.24 7.33
CA GLU A 176 -8.67 -10.73 6.14
C GLU A 176 -9.11 -9.28 6.36
N ILE A 177 -8.76 -8.38 5.43
CA ILE A 177 -9.16 -6.98 5.50
C ILE A 177 -10.61 -6.83 5.07
N ASN A 178 -10.96 -7.37 3.92
CA ASN A 178 -12.33 -7.54 3.43
C ASN A 178 -12.37 -8.49 2.23
N SER A 179 -13.56 -9.02 1.91
CA SER A 179 -13.74 -9.99 0.83
C SER A 179 -13.40 -9.45 -0.57
N TRP A 180 -13.58 -8.16 -0.81
CA TRP A 180 -13.23 -7.54 -2.10
C TRP A 180 -11.73 -7.47 -2.33
N GLN A 181 -10.99 -7.05 -1.30
CA GLN A 181 -9.53 -7.01 -1.39
C GLN A 181 -8.95 -8.42 -1.42
N LYS A 182 -9.56 -9.38 -0.70
CA LYS A 182 -9.17 -10.79 -0.73
C LYS A 182 -9.15 -11.37 -2.16
N GLN A 183 -10.10 -10.98 -2.99
CA GLN A 183 -10.16 -11.42 -4.40
C GLN A 183 -8.99 -10.91 -5.24
N LYS A 184 -8.28 -9.87 -4.80
CA LYS A 184 -7.11 -9.30 -5.47
C LYS A 184 -5.78 -9.82 -4.93
N GLU A 185 -5.78 -10.59 -3.84
CA GLU A 185 -4.56 -11.19 -3.32
C GLU A 185 -4.00 -12.23 -4.30
N LEU A 186 -2.72 -12.10 -4.58
CA LEU A 186 -1.96 -12.99 -5.44
C LEU A 186 -1.05 -13.93 -4.64
N ASN A 187 -0.66 -13.52 -3.42
CA ASN A 187 0.23 -14.24 -2.54
C ASN A 187 -0.41 -14.43 -1.17
N SER A 188 -0.66 -15.68 -0.80
CA SER A 188 -1.28 -16.06 0.48
C SER A 188 -0.27 -16.70 1.45
N PHE A 189 0.98 -16.25 1.41
CA PHE A 189 2.04 -16.76 2.29
C PHE A 189 1.79 -16.37 3.74
N SER A 190 2.07 -17.30 4.65
CA SER A 190 2.11 -17.04 6.10
C SER A 190 3.24 -16.08 6.48
N GLY A 191 3.20 -15.54 7.69
CA GLY A 191 4.27 -14.68 8.18
C GLY A 191 5.64 -15.36 8.24
N LYS A 192 5.69 -16.69 8.46
CA LYS A 192 6.93 -17.47 8.43
C LYS A 192 7.47 -17.61 7.01
N GLU A 193 6.62 -17.96 6.06
CA GLU A 193 7.00 -18.06 4.64
C GLU A 193 7.48 -16.71 4.09
N TRP A 194 6.80 -15.60 4.40
CA TRP A 194 7.28 -14.28 4.04
C TRP A 194 8.66 -13.97 4.64
N LYS A 195 8.91 -14.35 5.90
CA LYS A 195 10.24 -14.20 6.51
C LYS A 195 11.31 -14.96 5.73
N GLU A 196 11.05 -16.22 5.38
CA GLU A 196 11.98 -17.07 4.61
C GLU A 196 12.23 -16.49 3.21
N ILE A 197 11.19 -16.01 2.53
CA ILE A 197 11.32 -15.34 1.23
C ILE A 197 12.24 -14.12 1.37
N LEU A 198 11.99 -13.23 2.32
CA LEU A 198 12.78 -12.03 2.53
C LEU A 198 14.25 -12.36 2.86
N GLU A 199 14.50 -13.41 3.64
CA GLU A 199 15.84 -13.89 3.97
C GLU A 199 16.57 -14.48 2.74
N LYS A 200 15.87 -15.23 1.88
CA LYS A 200 16.35 -15.74 0.61
C LYS A 200 16.78 -14.61 -0.34
N TYR A 201 16.05 -13.48 -0.32
CA TYR A 201 16.39 -12.30 -1.13
C TYR A 201 17.47 -11.41 -0.50
N GLY A 202 18.18 -11.89 0.53
CA GLY A 202 19.39 -11.26 1.07
C GLY A 202 19.14 -10.22 2.16
N PHE A 203 17.98 -10.24 2.81
CA PHE A 203 17.72 -9.41 3.98
C PHE A 203 18.05 -10.17 5.29
N LYS A 204 18.47 -9.43 6.31
CA LYS A 204 18.49 -9.89 7.70
C LYS A 204 17.15 -9.49 8.32
N VAL A 205 16.27 -10.47 8.59
CA VAL A 205 14.88 -10.23 8.97
C VAL A 205 14.64 -10.40 10.47
N LYS A 206 13.99 -9.40 11.08
CA LYS A 206 13.31 -9.54 12.36
C LYS A 206 11.81 -9.54 12.11
N PHE A 207 11.11 -10.57 12.56
CA PHE A 207 9.68 -10.76 12.40
C PHE A 207 9.00 -10.91 13.74
N TYR A 208 7.86 -10.25 13.92
CA TYR A 208 6.94 -10.44 15.04
C TYR A 208 5.50 -10.07 14.64
N GLU A 209 4.57 -10.55 15.43
CA GLU A 209 3.15 -10.25 15.29
C GLU A 209 2.67 -9.40 16.47
N ARG A 210 1.78 -8.44 16.17
CA ARG A 210 1.10 -7.64 17.17
C ARG A 210 -0.32 -7.31 16.70
N GLU A 211 -1.33 -7.66 17.48
CA GLU A 211 -2.75 -7.39 17.20
C GLU A 211 -3.20 -7.85 15.81
N GLY A 212 -2.77 -9.05 15.38
CA GLY A 212 -3.07 -9.62 14.07
C GLY A 212 -2.33 -8.94 12.91
N VAL A 213 -1.35 -8.11 13.19
CA VAL A 213 -0.50 -7.45 12.17
C VAL A 213 0.90 -8.03 12.25
N TRP A 214 1.46 -8.37 11.11
CA TRP A 214 2.81 -8.89 10.94
C TRP A 214 3.78 -7.78 10.58
N PHE A 215 4.86 -7.67 11.33
CA PHE A 215 5.90 -6.68 11.13
C PHE A 215 7.22 -7.36 10.77
N PHE A 216 7.82 -6.96 9.66
CA PHE A 216 9.11 -7.43 9.18
C PHE A 216 10.08 -6.27 9.10
N ARG A 217 11.14 -6.28 9.90
CA ARG A 217 12.26 -5.36 9.77
C ARG A 217 13.38 -6.04 9.03
N CYS A 218 13.71 -5.55 7.86
CA CYS A 218 14.68 -6.11 6.92
C CYS A 218 15.88 -5.16 6.81
N GLY A 219 17.02 -5.56 7.39
CA GLY A 219 18.31 -4.90 7.17
C GLY A 219 19.02 -5.51 5.96
N MET A 220 19.86 -4.73 5.27
CA MET A 220 20.77 -5.29 4.27
C MET A 220 21.78 -6.22 4.94
N LYS A 221 22.11 -7.36 4.30
CA LYS A 221 23.21 -8.26 4.74
C LYS A 221 24.55 -7.64 4.43
#